data_b5447860593ef7fe70f1483c6168898d
#
_entry.id   b5447860593ef7fe70f1483c6168898d
#
_cell.length_a   1.000
_cell.length_b   1.000
_cell.length_c   1.000
_cell.angle_alpha   90.00
_cell.angle_beta   90.00
_cell.angle_gamma   90.00
#
_symmetry.space_group_name_H-M   'P 1'
#
loop_
_entity.id
_entity.type
_entity.pdbx_description
1 polymer ?
#
loop_
_entity_poly.entity_id
_entity_poly.type
_entity_poly.pdbx_seq_one_letter_code
_entity_poly.pdbx_strand_id
1 'polypeptide(L)'
;HAEIWCYQVYNNILSNAYCNITKVIDKKTKIINSYQSQTKFFDYAHWNKGLNAWNSRLSLSKEHKYIESFFISPKEDFVEMCKKYFL
;
A
#
# COMPACT_ATOMS: atom_id res chain seq x y z
N HIS A 1 -7.09 -17.68 14.02
CA HIS A 1 -6.33 -17.78 12.79
C HIS A 1 -5.71 -16.44 12.44
N ALA A 2 -4.40 -16.45 12.26
CA ALA A 2 -3.66 -15.26 11.89
C ALA A 2 -3.60 -15.11 10.38
N GLU A 3 -3.67 -13.86 9.92
CA GLU A 3 -3.41 -13.48 8.53
C GLU A 3 -2.19 -12.59 8.47
N ILE A 4 -1.47 -12.67 7.38
CA ILE A 4 -0.36 -11.78 7.06
C ILE A 4 -0.83 -10.81 6.01
N TRP A 5 -0.65 -9.52 6.28
CA TRP A 5 -0.97 -8.43 5.36
C TRP A 5 0.32 -7.75 4.95
N CYS A 6 0.66 -7.86 3.67
CA CYS A 6 1.80 -7.14 3.11
C CYS A 6 1.29 -5.90 2.41
N TYR A 7 1.97 -4.78 2.58
CA TYR A 7 1.59 -3.51 1.98
C TYR A 7 2.78 -2.86 1.29
N GLN A 8 2.47 -1.93 0.40
CA GLN A 8 3.48 -1.21 -0.35
C GLN A 8 4.09 -0.09 0.50
N VAL A 9 5.41 0.06 0.42
CA VAL A 9 6.11 1.21 1.01
C VAL A 9 6.75 2.03 -0.11
N TYR A 10 7.66 1.45 -0.86
CA TYR A 10 8.37 2.15 -1.94
C TYR A 10 8.11 1.57 -3.32
N ASN A 11 7.75 0.32 -3.40
CA ASN A 11 7.60 -0.40 -4.67
C ASN A 11 6.24 -1.07 -4.76
N ASN A 12 5.87 -1.41 -6.00
CA ASN A 12 4.70 -2.25 -6.22
C ASN A 12 4.93 -3.65 -5.66
N ILE A 13 3.86 -4.24 -5.15
CA ILE A 13 3.83 -5.63 -4.71
C ILE A 13 2.78 -6.39 -5.50
N LEU A 14 2.92 -7.71 -5.54
CA LEU A 14 1.84 -8.56 -6.01
C LEU A 14 0.67 -8.43 -5.04
N SER A 15 -0.50 -8.01 -5.54
CA SER A 15 -1.66 -7.70 -4.70
C SER A 15 -2.80 -8.64 -4.98
N ASN A 16 -3.52 -9.03 -3.93
CA ASN A 16 -4.78 -9.75 -4.05
C ASN A 16 -5.94 -9.03 -3.36
N ALA A 17 -5.69 -7.84 -2.83
CA ALA A 17 -6.71 -7.03 -2.18
C ALA A 17 -6.39 -5.56 -2.32
N TYR A 18 -7.42 -4.70 -2.27
CA TYR A 18 -7.22 -3.26 -2.28
C TYR A 18 -8.27 -2.56 -1.43
N CYS A 19 -7.94 -1.34 -1.01
CA CYS A 19 -8.82 -0.48 -0.27
C CYS A 19 -8.90 0.88 -0.98
N ASN A 20 -10.11 1.35 -1.27
CA ASN A 20 -10.35 2.67 -1.84
C ASN A 20 -10.16 3.72 -0.75
N ILE A 21 -9.16 4.56 -0.89
CA ILE A 21 -8.84 5.62 0.07
C ILE A 21 -9.07 7.03 -0.50
N THR A 22 -9.80 7.13 -1.60
CA THR A 22 -10.01 8.40 -2.29
C THR A 22 -10.54 9.48 -1.34
N LYS A 23 -11.47 9.14 -0.47
CA LYS A 23 -12.09 10.11 0.46
C LYS A 23 -11.16 10.56 1.58
N VAL A 24 -10.09 9.82 1.85
CA VAL A 24 -9.18 10.11 2.96
C VAL A 24 -7.76 10.44 2.51
N ILE A 25 -7.53 10.59 1.20
CA ILE A 25 -6.18 10.80 0.67
C ILE A 25 -5.54 12.09 1.21
N ASP A 26 -6.31 13.16 1.36
CA ASP A 26 -5.78 14.40 1.88
C ASP A 26 -5.37 14.27 3.34
N LYS A 27 -6.15 13.53 4.13
CA LYS A 27 -5.82 13.24 5.52
C LYS A 27 -4.56 12.39 5.62
N LYS A 28 -4.43 11.38 4.76
CA LYS A 28 -3.23 10.55 4.68
C LYS A 28 -1.99 11.40 4.35
N THR A 29 -2.12 12.29 3.37
CA THR A 29 -1.04 13.19 2.96
C THR A 29 -0.58 14.07 4.12
N LYS A 30 -1.51 14.64 4.89
CA LYS A 30 -1.19 15.44 6.07
C LYS A 30 -0.46 14.64 7.13
N ILE A 31 -0.89 13.41 7.37
CA ILE A 31 -0.25 12.53 8.35
C ILE A 31 1.19 12.23 7.94
N ILE A 32 1.44 11.89 6.68
CA ILE A 32 2.79 11.62 6.18
C ILE A 32 3.67 12.86 6.33
N ASN A 33 3.16 14.03 5.97
CA ASN A 33 3.92 15.29 6.09
C ASN A 33 4.21 15.68 7.53
N SER A 34 3.51 15.11 8.51
CA SER A 34 3.79 15.37 9.91
C SER A 34 5.08 14.70 10.41
N TYR A 35 5.62 13.74 9.68
CA TYR A 35 6.88 13.06 10.01
C TYR A 35 8.07 13.86 9.47
N GLN A 36 8.35 15.01 10.07
CA GLN A 36 9.34 15.96 9.57
C GLN A 36 10.75 15.41 9.44
N SER A 37 11.15 14.48 10.32
CA SER A 37 12.48 13.86 10.24
C SER A 37 12.70 13.11 8.94
N GLN A 38 11.65 12.58 8.33
CA GLN A 38 11.72 11.86 7.06
C GLN A 38 11.39 12.72 5.86
N THR A 39 10.36 13.60 5.98
CA THR A 39 9.90 14.42 4.86
C THR A 39 10.75 15.65 4.62
N LYS A 40 11.65 15.98 5.53
CA LYS A 40 12.57 17.13 5.41
C LYS A 40 13.43 17.10 4.14
N PHE A 41 13.85 15.91 3.72
CA PHE A 41 14.76 15.73 2.57
C PHE A 41 14.08 15.13 1.36
N PHE A 42 12.94 14.45 1.53
CA PHE A 42 12.25 13.74 0.46
C PHE A 42 10.76 13.96 0.56
N ASP A 43 10.12 14.12 -0.59
CA ASP A 43 8.67 14.35 -0.65
C ASP A 43 7.90 13.01 -0.65
N TYR A 44 7.97 12.30 0.47
CA TYR A 44 7.31 11.00 0.60
C TYR A 44 5.80 11.07 0.41
N ALA A 45 5.16 12.15 0.85
CA ALA A 45 3.72 12.32 0.69
C ALA A 45 3.34 12.36 -0.80
N HIS A 46 4.11 13.08 -1.61
CA HIS A 46 3.89 13.15 -3.05
C HIS A 46 4.09 11.78 -3.70
N TRP A 47 5.17 11.10 -3.37
CA TRP A 47 5.48 9.78 -3.94
C TRP A 47 4.44 8.73 -3.54
N ASN A 48 4.01 8.74 -2.29
CA ASN A 48 3.01 7.80 -1.80
C ASN A 48 1.65 8.08 -2.44
N LYS A 49 1.29 9.36 -2.59
CA LYS A 49 0.07 9.74 -3.30
C LYS A 49 0.11 9.27 -4.75
N GLY A 50 1.24 9.42 -5.42
CA GLY A 50 1.45 8.93 -6.78
C GLY A 50 1.29 7.42 -6.87
N LEU A 51 1.84 6.67 -5.93
CA LEU A 51 1.68 5.22 -5.86
C LEU A 51 0.21 4.83 -5.68
N ASN A 52 -0.50 5.50 -4.79
CA ASN A 52 -1.93 5.23 -4.58
C ASN A 52 -2.76 5.62 -5.81
N ALA A 53 -2.40 6.67 -6.53
CA ALA A 53 -3.05 7.03 -7.79
C ALA A 53 -2.80 5.95 -8.86
N TRP A 54 -1.58 5.46 -8.98
CA TRP A 54 -1.25 4.37 -9.88
C TRP A 54 -2.03 3.10 -9.55
N ASN A 55 -2.19 2.79 -8.26
CA ASN A 55 -2.97 1.64 -7.82
C ASN A 55 -4.45 1.74 -8.18
N SER A 56 -4.96 2.94 -8.49
CA SER A 56 -6.38 3.10 -8.84
C SER A 56 -6.77 2.32 -10.09
N ARG A 57 -5.79 1.94 -10.93
CA ARG A 57 -6.03 1.09 -12.10
C ARG A 57 -6.49 -0.33 -11.73
N LEU A 58 -6.32 -0.74 -10.47
CA LEU A 58 -6.82 -2.02 -9.97
C LEU A 58 -8.35 -2.05 -9.84
N SER A 59 -8.98 -0.88 -9.80
CA SER A 59 -10.44 -0.75 -9.74
C SER A 59 -11.00 -0.41 -11.10
N LEU A 60 -12.20 -0.93 -11.39
CA LEU A 60 -12.94 -0.59 -12.60
C LEU A 60 -13.73 0.72 -12.47
N SER A 61 -13.83 1.27 -11.27
CA SER A 61 -14.58 2.50 -11.02
C SER A 61 -13.70 3.74 -11.21
N LYS A 62 -14.15 4.67 -12.04
CA LYS A 62 -13.47 5.96 -12.24
C LYS A 62 -13.49 6.86 -11.01
N GLU A 63 -14.38 6.58 -10.06
CA GLU A 63 -14.47 7.34 -8.81
C GLU A 63 -13.41 6.94 -7.80
N HIS A 64 -12.79 5.76 -7.98
CA HIS A 64 -11.71 5.30 -7.14
C HIS A 64 -10.40 5.87 -7.65
N LYS A 65 -10.01 7.03 -7.13
CA LYS A 65 -8.83 7.78 -7.59
C LYS A 65 -7.54 7.39 -6.88
N TYR A 66 -7.65 6.89 -5.65
CA TYR A 66 -6.52 6.51 -4.81
C TYR A 66 -6.83 5.21 -4.11
N ILE A 67 -5.92 4.25 -4.23
CA ILE A 67 -6.11 2.90 -3.71
C ILE A 67 -4.84 2.45 -3.00
N GLU A 68 -4.99 1.84 -1.83
CA GLU A 68 -3.94 1.05 -1.20
C GLU A 68 -4.11 -0.40 -1.59
N SER A 69 -3.03 -1.04 -1.98
CA SER A 69 -3.05 -2.45 -2.34
C SER A 69 -2.30 -3.29 -1.32
N PHE A 70 -2.76 -4.53 -1.16
CA PHE A 70 -2.24 -5.45 -0.16
C PHE A 70 -2.11 -6.84 -0.75
N PHE A 71 -1.16 -7.60 -0.23
CA PHE A 71 -1.15 -9.04 -0.37
C PHE A 71 -1.53 -9.64 0.98
N ILE A 72 -2.66 -10.35 1.01
CA ILE A 72 -3.20 -10.94 2.23
C ILE A 72 -3.11 -12.46 2.09
N SER A 73 -2.55 -13.11 3.10
CA SER A 73 -2.37 -14.55 3.12
C SER A 73 -2.61 -15.10 4.52
N PRO A 74 -3.22 -16.29 4.65
CA PRO A 74 -3.17 -16.99 5.92
C PRO A 74 -1.71 -17.19 6.34
N LYS A 75 -1.46 -17.16 7.64
CA LYS A 75 -0.09 -17.27 8.18
C LYS A 75 0.61 -18.54 7.69
N GLU A 76 -0.09 -19.65 7.67
CA GLU A 76 0.44 -20.95 7.27
C GLU A 76 0.94 -20.92 5.81
N ASP A 77 0.15 -20.36 4.91
CA ASP A 77 0.51 -20.26 3.50
C ASP A 77 1.69 -19.31 3.29
N PHE A 78 1.73 -18.22 4.04
CA PHE A 78 2.83 -17.27 3.98
C PHE A 78 4.14 -17.91 4.43
N VAL A 79 4.11 -18.69 5.52
CA VAL A 79 5.29 -19.43 6.03
C VAL A 79 5.79 -20.43 5.00
N GLU A 80 4.89 -21.20 4.37
CA GLU A 80 5.26 -22.16 3.32
C GLU A 80 5.90 -21.46 2.12
N MET A 81 5.34 -20.31 1.70
CA MET A 81 5.92 -19.53 0.62
C MET A 81 7.34 -19.06 0.95
N CYS A 82 7.56 -18.57 2.17
CA CYS A 82 8.87 -18.14 2.62
C CYS A 82 9.88 -19.28 2.62
N LYS A 83 9.50 -20.47 3.11
CA LYS A 83 10.35 -21.64 3.08
C LYS A 83 10.74 -22.05 1.66
N LYS A 84 9.79 -21.97 0.74
CA LYS A 84 10.00 -22.39 -0.65
C LYS A 84 10.92 -21.44 -1.42
N TYR A 85 10.81 -20.13 -1.21
CA TYR A 85 11.46 -19.14 -2.04
C TYR A 85 12.59 -18.37 -1.38
N PHE A 86 12.67 -18.35 -0.05
CA PHE A 86 13.63 -17.52 0.68
C PHE A 86 14.50 -18.28 1.67
N LEU A 87 14.20 -19.54 1.89
CA LEU A 87 14.98 -20.42 2.74
C LEU A 87 15.45 -21.63 1.96
#